data_87295428c4561a6eefad4768f557d41d
#
_entry.id   87295428c4561a6eefad4768f557d41d
#
_cell.length_a   1.000
_cell.length_b   1.000
_cell.length_c   1.000
_cell.angle_alpha   90.00
_cell.angle_beta   90.00
_cell.angle_gamma   90.00
#
_symmetry.space_group_name_H-M   'P 1'
#
loop_
_entity.id
_entity.type
_entity.pdbx_description
1 polymer ?
#
loop_
_entity_poly.entity_id
_entity_poly.type
_entity_poly.pdbx_seq_one_letter_code
_entity_poly.pdbx_strand_id
1 'polypeptide(L)'
;IRDRTQYLNVHGISHLDAAYGCSLGGACLTRLLALGEISVGRAIIDGGMTPYRLPFLVRKLLLARDVLSFRTVASNREVLEAAFPPERFTPPGHDSRKEYNAMERYLKTFSNRTIRNIFWSANNYALPKVPAECGTKITYWYGCDEKKDRRYNIRFMKHYFPQIRVHGIPKMAHAELVLVHPELFDHYAEKFLKPEE
;
A
#
# COMPACT_ATOMS: atom_id res chain seq x y z
N ILE A 1 -1.98 -1.61 -14.19
CA ILE A 1 -3.05 -2.56 -13.78
C ILE A 1 -3.58 -3.29 -14.99
N ARG A 2 -3.93 -2.62 -16.11
CA ARG A 2 -4.39 -3.31 -17.33
C ARG A 2 -3.46 -4.45 -17.74
N ASP A 3 -2.16 -4.23 -17.71
CA ASP A 3 -1.15 -5.25 -18.04
C ASP A 3 -1.19 -6.45 -17.08
N ARG A 4 -1.55 -6.23 -15.81
CA ARG A 4 -1.61 -7.31 -14.80
C ARG A 4 -2.91 -8.11 -14.91
N THR A 5 -4.05 -7.48 -15.09
CA THR A 5 -5.31 -8.18 -15.36
C THR A 5 -5.25 -8.92 -16.68
N GLN A 6 -4.64 -8.32 -17.70
CA GLN A 6 -4.39 -8.99 -18.97
C GLN A 6 -3.48 -10.22 -18.79
N TYR A 7 -2.40 -10.11 -18.00
CA TYR A 7 -1.54 -11.26 -17.68
C TYR A 7 -2.33 -12.39 -17.02
N LEU A 8 -3.12 -12.08 -15.99
CA LEU A 8 -3.93 -13.10 -15.30
C LEU A 8 -4.93 -13.75 -16.26
N ASN A 9 -5.64 -12.96 -17.06
CA ASN A 9 -6.62 -13.45 -18.02
C ASN A 9 -5.98 -14.34 -19.10
N VAL A 10 -4.81 -13.97 -19.65
CA VAL A 10 -4.08 -14.78 -20.63
C VAL A 10 -3.65 -16.13 -20.04
N HIS A 11 -3.40 -16.19 -18.73
CA HIS A 11 -3.09 -17.43 -18.02
C HIS A 11 -4.32 -18.16 -17.47
N GLY A 12 -5.53 -17.76 -17.88
CA GLY A 12 -6.78 -18.40 -17.45
C GLY A 12 -7.15 -18.14 -15.99
N ILE A 13 -6.51 -17.16 -15.32
CA ILE A 13 -6.78 -16.83 -13.92
C ILE A 13 -7.87 -15.78 -13.88
N SER A 14 -9.10 -16.19 -13.58
CA SER A 14 -10.26 -15.32 -13.41
C SER A 14 -10.64 -15.07 -11.94
N HIS A 15 -10.02 -15.82 -11.02
CA HIS A 15 -10.28 -15.79 -9.59
C HIS A 15 -8.99 -15.85 -8.78
N LEU A 16 -8.94 -15.09 -7.66
CA LEU A 16 -7.92 -15.17 -6.63
C LEU A 16 -8.60 -15.44 -5.28
N ASP A 17 -8.19 -16.48 -4.57
CA ASP A 17 -8.73 -16.78 -3.23
C ASP A 17 -8.44 -15.65 -2.27
N ALA A 18 -7.23 -15.09 -2.34
CA ALA A 18 -6.81 -13.95 -1.54
C ALA A 18 -5.89 -12.99 -2.31
N ALA A 19 -5.94 -11.72 -1.94
CA ALA A 19 -5.02 -10.70 -2.44
C ALA A 19 -4.60 -9.74 -1.33
N TYR A 20 -3.30 -9.44 -1.29
CA TYR A 20 -2.70 -8.47 -0.37
C TYR A 20 -2.05 -7.34 -1.14
N GLY A 21 -2.21 -6.11 -0.64
CA GLY A 21 -1.54 -4.94 -1.21
C GLY A 21 -1.18 -3.91 -0.16
N CYS A 22 0.11 -3.64 0.01
CA CYS A 22 0.61 -2.60 0.91
C CYS A 22 0.91 -1.32 0.14
N SER A 23 0.62 -0.17 0.73
CA SER A 23 0.96 1.16 0.21
C SER A 23 0.50 1.37 -1.24
N LEU A 24 1.42 1.48 -2.22
CA LEU A 24 1.11 1.52 -3.65
C LEU A 24 0.42 0.24 -4.12
N GLY A 25 0.80 -0.93 -3.56
CA GLY A 25 0.11 -2.21 -3.80
C GLY A 25 -1.35 -2.16 -3.38
N GLY A 26 -1.65 -1.48 -2.26
CA GLY A 26 -3.02 -1.23 -1.81
C GLY A 26 -3.83 -0.37 -2.79
N ALA A 27 -3.24 0.65 -3.40
CA ALA A 27 -3.88 1.43 -4.45
C ALA A 27 -4.17 0.57 -5.70
N CYS A 28 -3.23 -0.31 -6.08
CA CYS A 28 -3.41 -1.26 -7.16
C CYS A 28 -4.55 -2.24 -6.88
N LEU A 29 -4.59 -2.81 -5.67
CA LEU A 29 -5.62 -3.75 -5.26
C LEU A 29 -7.00 -3.07 -5.18
N THR A 30 -7.08 -1.86 -4.62
CA THR A 30 -8.32 -1.05 -4.62
C THR A 30 -8.87 -0.89 -6.03
N ARG A 31 -8.01 -0.62 -7.01
CA ARG A 31 -8.44 -0.49 -8.41
C ARG A 31 -8.84 -1.82 -9.03
N LEU A 32 -8.13 -2.91 -8.73
CA LEU A 32 -8.48 -4.25 -9.19
C LEU A 32 -9.91 -4.62 -8.75
N LEU A 33 -10.18 -4.46 -7.46
CA LEU A 33 -11.49 -4.72 -6.87
C LEU A 33 -12.60 -3.84 -7.47
N ALA A 34 -12.29 -2.56 -7.68
CA ALA A 34 -13.26 -1.61 -8.22
C ALA A 34 -13.65 -1.91 -9.67
N LEU A 35 -12.74 -2.47 -10.47
CA LEU A 35 -13.02 -2.83 -11.87
C LEU A 35 -13.73 -4.17 -12.01
N GLY A 36 -13.56 -5.09 -11.07
CA GLY A 36 -14.21 -6.41 -11.09
C GLY A 36 -13.79 -7.33 -12.24
N GLU A 37 -12.67 -7.02 -12.92
CA GLU A 37 -12.18 -7.83 -14.05
C GLU A 37 -11.66 -9.21 -13.62
N ILE A 38 -11.22 -9.31 -12.37
CA ILE A 38 -10.78 -10.54 -11.69
C ILE A 38 -11.53 -10.62 -10.38
N SER A 39 -12.15 -11.73 -10.10
CA SER A 39 -12.81 -11.96 -8.82
C SER A 39 -11.77 -12.21 -7.72
N VAL A 40 -12.05 -11.74 -6.50
CA VAL A 40 -11.18 -11.94 -5.36
C VAL A 40 -12.02 -12.39 -4.17
N GLY A 41 -11.69 -13.51 -3.54
CA GLY A 41 -12.41 -14.00 -2.37
C GLY A 41 -12.20 -13.11 -1.14
N ARG A 42 -10.95 -12.83 -0.79
CA ARG A 42 -10.57 -11.98 0.36
C ARG A 42 -9.48 -10.99 -0.04
N ALA A 43 -9.58 -9.76 0.43
CA ALA A 43 -8.62 -8.70 0.09
C ALA A 43 -8.15 -7.95 1.34
N ILE A 44 -6.84 -7.84 1.52
CA ILE A 44 -6.20 -7.05 2.57
C ILE A 44 -5.52 -5.85 1.90
N ILE A 45 -5.99 -4.64 2.20
CA ILE A 45 -5.42 -3.38 1.74
C ILE A 45 -4.71 -2.74 2.94
N ASP A 46 -3.38 -2.79 2.95
CA ASP A 46 -2.56 -2.33 4.06
C ASP A 46 -1.97 -0.94 3.77
N GLY A 47 -2.41 0.06 4.51
CA GLY A 47 -1.99 1.46 4.33
C GLY A 47 -2.18 1.99 2.91
N GLY A 48 -3.09 1.37 2.15
CA GLY A 48 -3.31 1.69 0.74
C GLY A 48 -3.76 3.13 0.53
N MET A 49 -3.10 3.81 -0.41
CA MET A 49 -3.46 5.17 -0.76
C MET A 49 -4.68 5.19 -1.69
N THR A 50 -5.49 6.25 -1.54
CA THR A 50 -6.72 6.46 -2.33
C THR A 50 -6.60 7.69 -3.20
N PRO A 51 -7.37 7.81 -4.31
CA PRO A 51 -7.28 8.96 -5.20
C PRO A 51 -7.62 10.26 -4.48
N TYR A 52 -6.78 11.27 -4.66
CA TYR A 52 -7.06 12.61 -4.18
C TYR A 52 -7.98 13.35 -5.16
N ARG A 53 -9.09 13.91 -4.65
CA ARG A 53 -9.97 14.79 -5.41
C ARG A 53 -9.48 16.24 -5.29
N LEU A 54 -8.30 16.53 -5.85
CA LEU A 54 -7.66 17.83 -5.78
C LEU A 54 -7.51 18.44 -7.17
N PRO A 55 -7.50 19.80 -7.28
CA PRO A 55 -7.22 20.49 -8.52
C PRO A 55 -5.88 20.06 -9.13
N PHE A 56 -5.79 20.08 -10.45
CA PHE A 56 -4.61 19.58 -11.19
C PHE A 56 -3.30 20.22 -10.73
N LEU A 57 -3.26 21.55 -10.53
CA LEU A 57 -2.06 22.25 -10.06
C LEU A 57 -1.62 21.79 -8.67
N VAL A 58 -2.56 21.62 -7.75
CA VAL A 58 -2.24 21.11 -6.39
C VAL A 58 -1.65 19.72 -6.46
N ARG A 59 -2.20 18.83 -7.30
CA ARG A 59 -1.64 17.50 -7.52
C ARG A 59 -0.21 17.53 -8.06
N LYS A 60 0.09 18.46 -8.97
CA LYS A 60 1.45 18.65 -9.50
C LYS A 60 2.42 19.14 -8.45
N LEU A 61 2.00 20.07 -7.59
CA LEU A 61 2.82 20.54 -6.47
C LEU A 61 3.10 19.43 -5.46
N LEU A 62 2.09 18.64 -5.09
CA LEU A 62 2.25 17.48 -4.21
C LEU A 62 3.22 16.46 -4.83
N LEU A 63 3.08 16.16 -6.12
CA LEU A 63 3.99 15.27 -6.82
C LEU A 63 5.44 15.77 -6.79
N ALA A 64 5.66 17.07 -7.02
CA ALA A 64 6.98 17.68 -6.96
C ALA A 64 7.59 17.55 -5.55
N ARG A 65 6.81 17.84 -4.51
CA ARG A 65 7.19 17.65 -3.11
C ARG A 65 7.59 16.20 -2.84
N ASP A 66 6.76 15.24 -3.24
CA ASP A 66 6.97 13.82 -2.96
C ASP A 66 8.23 13.28 -3.67
N VAL A 67 8.47 13.72 -4.92
CA VAL A 67 9.70 13.39 -5.65
C VAL A 67 10.93 13.96 -4.96
N LEU A 68 10.87 15.22 -4.48
CA LEU A 68 11.97 15.84 -3.77
C LEU A 68 12.22 15.11 -2.43
N SER A 69 11.18 14.85 -1.65
CA SER A 69 11.28 14.12 -0.39
C SER A 69 11.90 12.73 -0.58
N PHE A 70 11.45 11.98 -1.58
CA PHE A 70 12.04 10.68 -1.89
C PHE A 70 13.54 10.79 -2.23
N ARG A 71 13.93 11.78 -3.04
CA ARG A 71 15.33 12.01 -3.38
C ARG A 71 16.17 12.35 -2.18
N THR A 72 15.67 13.18 -1.28
CA THR A 72 16.35 13.52 -0.03
C THR A 72 16.57 12.27 0.83
N VAL A 73 15.53 11.46 1.02
CA VAL A 73 15.62 10.18 1.74
C VAL A 73 16.61 9.21 1.07
N ALA A 74 16.58 9.10 -0.26
CA ALA A 74 17.44 8.18 -1.00
C ALA A 74 18.92 8.61 -1.05
N SER A 75 19.23 9.89 -0.84
CA SER A 75 20.58 10.45 -0.95
C SER A 75 21.23 10.82 0.37
N ASN A 76 20.46 10.87 1.47
CA ASN A 76 20.95 11.26 2.79
C ASN A 76 20.60 10.19 3.83
N ARG A 77 21.64 9.58 4.41
CA ARG A 77 21.50 8.52 5.41
C ARG A 77 20.76 8.96 6.67
N GLU A 78 21.07 10.14 7.19
CA GLU A 78 20.42 10.66 8.40
C GLU A 78 18.92 10.87 8.16
N VAL A 79 18.55 11.38 6.97
CA VAL A 79 17.14 11.56 6.59
C VAL A 79 16.44 10.22 6.40
N LEU A 80 17.14 9.22 5.85
CA LEU A 80 16.62 7.87 5.72
C LEU A 80 16.34 7.25 7.11
N GLU A 81 17.28 7.36 8.04
CA GLU A 81 17.14 6.83 9.40
C GLU A 81 16.10 7.62 10.22
N ALA A 82 15.95 8.91 9.99
CA ALA A 82 14.88 9.69 10.60
C ALA A 82 13.48 9.31 10.05
N ALA A 83 13.38 8.99 8.77
CA ALA A 83 12.13 8.55 8.15
C ALA A 83 11.76 7.11 8.53
N PHE A 84 12.76 6.27 8.70
CA PHE A 84 12.66 4.86 9.08
C PHE A 84 13.65 4.60 10.21
N PRO A 85 13.29 4.82 11.48
CA PRO A 85 14.21 4.64 12.61
C PRO A 85 14.75 3.21 12.69
N PRO A 86 16.10 3.01 12.77
CA PRO A 86 16.71 1.68 12.75
C PRO A 86 16.23 0.73 13.84
N GLU A 87 15.98 1.24 15.03
CA GLU A 87 15.46 0.49 16.17
C GLU A 87 14.06 -0.09 15.91
N ARG A 88 13.39 0.44 14.91
CA ARG A 88 12.03 0.10 14.55
C ARG A 88 11.92 -0.69 13.24
N PHE A 89 12.77 -0.34 12.25
CA PHE A 89 12.73 -0.90 10.90
C PHE A 89 13.85 -1.90 10.60
N THR A 90 14.59 -2.33 11.62
CA THR A 90 15.53 -3.46 11.51
C THR A 90 14.85 -4.70 12.10
N PRO A 91 14.66 -5.77 11.31
CA PRO A 91 14.12 -7.02 11.84
C PRO A 91 14.98 -7.58 12.98
N PRO A 92 14.39 -8.24 13.98
CA PRO A 92 15.14 -8.85 15.09
C PRO A 92 16.24 -9.78 14.58
N GLY A 93 17.45 -9.64 15.15
CA GLY A 93 18.62 -10.43 14.76
C GLY A 93 19.36 -9.98 13.50
N HIS A 94 18.87 -8.94 12.81
CA HIS A 94 19.52 -8.39 11.63
C HIS A 94 20.51 -7.27 11.99
N ASP A 95 21.56 -7.11 11.16
CA ASP A 95 22.51 -6.01 11.24
C ASP A 95 21.90 -4.75 10.58
N SER A 96 21.49 -3.81 11.40
CA SER A 96 20.90 -2.55 10.98
C SER A 96 21.76 -1.82 9.92
N ARG A 97 23.07 -1.80 10.07
CA ARG A 97 23.96 -1.13 9.11
C ARG A 97 23.93 -1.79 7.73
N LYS A 98 23.88 -3.12 7.67
CA LYS A 98 23.78 -3.88 6.42
C LYS A 98 22.44 -3.64 5.74
N GLU A 99 21.34 -3.70 6.52
CA GLU A 99 19.99 -3.47 6.01
C GLU A 99 19.86 -2.07 5.40
N TYR A 100 20.31 -1.04 6.10
CA TYR A 100 20.22 0.33 5.60
C TYR A 100 21.16 0.60 4.41
N ASN A 101 22.33 -0.03 4.37
CA ASN A 101 23.19 0.03 3.20
C ASN A 101 22.54 -0.61 1.96
N ALA A 102 21.79 -1.69 2.16
CA ALA A 102 21.03 -2.33 1.08
C ALA A 102 19.85 -1.45 0.64
N MET A 103 19.08 -0.91 1.59
CA MET A 103 17.97 0.00 1.33
C MET A 103 18.43 1.24 0.56
N GLU A 104 19.48 1.90 1.01
CA GLU A 104 20.04 3.09 0.37
C GLU A 104 20.48 2.80 -1.08
N ARG A 105 21.20 1.70 -1.32
CA ARG A 105 21.57 1.26 -2.67
C ARG A 105 20.33 1.04 -3.54
N TYR A 106 19.32 0.36 -3.00
CA TYR A 106 18.08 0.09 -3.73
C TYR A 106 17.32 1.38 -4.07
N LEU A 107 17.15 2.30 -3.13
CA LEU A 107 16.47 3.58 -3.37
C LEU A 107 17.18 4.43 -4.42
N LYS A 108 18.50 4.39 -4.48
CA LYS A 108 19.32 5.10 -5.49
C LYS A 108 19.13 4.56 -6.91
N THR A 109 18.65 3.33 -7.09
CA THR A 109 18.39 2.77 -8.43
C THR A 109 17.19 3.40 -9.12
N PHE A 110 16.31 4.08 -8.37
CA PHE A 110 15.08 4.62 -8.92
C PHE A 110 15.33 5.88 -9.74
N SER A 111 14.94 5.82 -11.01
CA SER A 111 14.98 6.99 -11.89
C SER A 111 13.94 8.03 -11.46
N ASN A 112 14.13 9.30 -11.84
CA ASN A 112 13.12 10.35 -11.62
C ASN A 112 11.76 9.98 -12.24
N ARG A 113 11.77 9.32 -13.39
CA ARG A 113 10.56 8.83 -14.06
C ARG A 113 9.85 7.79 -13.19
N THR A 114 10.60 6.83 -12.64
CA THR A 114 10.05 5.78 -11.75
C THR A 114 9.40 6.41 -10.51
N ILE A 115 10.12 7.30 -9.83
CA ILE A 115 9.63 7.98 -8.62
C ILE A 115 8.34 8.76 -8.92
N ARG A 116 8.34 9.56 -9.99
CA ARG A 116 7.14 10.31 -10.42
C ARG A 116 5.96 9.39 -10.71
N ASN A 117 6.20 8.26 -11.38
CA ASN A 117 5.15 7.31 -11.70
C ASN A 117 4.59 6.64 -10.44
N ILE A 118 5.44 6.30 -9.47
CA ILE A 118 5.01 5.73 -8.17
C ILE A 118 4.04 6.69 -7.48
N PHE A 119 4.45 7.92 -7.22
CA PHE A 119 3.62 8.89 -6.50
C PHE A 119 2.39 9.32 -7.30
N TRP A 120 2.53 9.48 -8.61
CA TRP A 120 1.37 9.77 -9.46
C TRP A 120 0.36 8.63 -9.42
N SER A 121 0.81 7.38 -9.50
CA SER A 121 -0.07 6.21 -9.50
C SER A 121 -0.73 5.97 -8.14
N ALA A 122 -0.06 6.33 -7.04
CA ALA A 122 -0.57 6.12 -5.69
C ALA A 122 -1.82 6.97 -5.39
N ASN A 123 -1.88 8.20 -5.91
CA ASN A 123 -2.91 9.19 -5.53
C ASN A 123 -3.75 9.71 -6.71
N ASN A 124 -3.44 9.32 -7.94
CA ASN A 124 -4.07 9.88 -9.14
C ASN A 124 -4.66 8.83 -10.08
N TYR A 125 -4.87 7.62 -9.59
CA TYR A 125 -5.53 6.60 -10.38
C TYR A 125 -7.05 6.85 -10.47
N ALA A 126 -7.63 6.43 -11.59
CA ALA A 126 -9.07 6.55 -11.81
C ALA A 126 -9.79 5.33 -11.25
N LEU A 127 -10.93 5.57 -10.63
CA LEU A 127 -11.88 4.55 -10.20
C LEU A 127 -13.23 4.80 -10.89
N PRO A 128 -14.05 3.76 -11.13
CA PRO A 128 -15.45 3.91 -11.48
C PRO A 128 -16.19 4.76 -10.44
N LYS A 129 -17.32 5.37 -10.80
CA LYS A 129 -18.16 6.12 -9.83
C LYS A 129 -18.69 5.20 -8.73
N VAL A 130 -19.03 3.97 -9.10
CA VAL A 130 -19.47 2.90 -8.21
C VAL A 130 -18.55 1.70 -8.47
N PRO A 131 -18.05 1.03 -7.44
CA PRO A 131 -17.26 -0.19 -7.63
C PRO A 131 -18.14 -1.28 -8.26
N ALA A 132 -17.50 -2.22 -8.96
CA ALA A 132 -18.18 -3.44 -9.38
C ALA A 132 -18.72 -4.18 -8.14
N GLU A 133 -19.91 -4.74 -8.25
CA GLU A 133 -20.42 -5.64 -7.21
C GLU A 133 -19.49 -6.83 -7.08
N CYS A 134 -18.95 -7.02 -5.89
CA CYS A 134 -18.08 -8.15 -5.61
C CYS A 134 -18.43 -8.74 -4.23
N GLY A 135 -18.52 -10.06 -4.15
CA GLY A 135 -18.64 -10.80 -2.89
C GLY A 135 -17.35 -10.82 -2.07
N THR A 136 -16.35 -10.01 -2.45
CA THR A 136 -15.05 -9.95 -1.79
C THR A 136 -15.18 -9.49 -0.35
N LYS A 137 -14.64 -10.25 0.58
CA LYS A 137 -14.43 -9.78 1.95
C LYS A 137 -13.20 -8.87 1.96
N ILE A 138 -13.40 -7.58 2.24
CA ILE A 138 -12.34 -6.57 2.18
C ILE A 138 -12.01 -6.08 3.59
N THR A 139 -10.71 -6.04 3.92
CA THR A 139 -10.22 -5.35 5.11
C THR A 139 -9.19 -4.29 4.75
N TYR A 140 -9.26 -3.14 5.43
CA TYR A 140 -8.26 -2.08 5.35
C TYR A 140 -7.46 -2.06 6.64
N TRP A 141 -6.18 -2.39 6.54
CA TRP A 141 -5.24 -2.35 7.65
C TRP A 141 -4.44 -1.05 7.62
N TYR A 142 -3.99 -0.62 8.78
CA TYR A 142 -3.07 0.50 8.92
C TYR A 142 -2.37 0.44 10.27
N GLY A 143 -1.12 0.89 10.35
CA GLY A 143 -0.43 1.08 11.61
C GLY A 143 -1.07 2.23 12.42
N CYS A 144 -1.33 2.03 13.71
CA CYS A 144 -2.01 3.03 14.53
C CYS A 144 -1.22 4.35 14.64
N ASP A 145 0.09 4.33 14.45
CA ASP A 145 0.94 5.52 14.49
C ASP A 145 0.72 6.42 13.27
N GLU A 146 0.29 5.85 12.12
CA GLU A 146 -0.08 6.62 10.92
C GLU A 146 -1.57 6.99 10.84
N LYS A 147 -2.36 6.75 11.89
CA LYS A 147 -3.82 6.95 11.88
C LYS A 147 -4.25 8.34 11.41
N LYS A 148 -3.50 9.38 11.78
CA LYS A 148 -3.82 10.77 11.38
C LYS A 148 -3.72 10.92 9.86
N ASP A 149 -2.66 10.38 9.26
CA ASP A 149 -2.38 10.49 7.84
C ASP A 149 -3.33 9.62 7.00
N ARG A 150 -3.85 8.54 7.59
CA ARG A 150 -4.81 7.62 6.95
C ARG A 150 -6.27 8.02 7.05
N ARG A 151 -6.63 9.08 7.78
CA ARG A 151 -8.02 9.51 7.96
C ARG A 151 -8.79 9.69 6.65
N TYR A 152 -8.15 10.31 5.66
CA TYR A 152 -8.75 10.52 4.34
C TYR A 152 -8.98 9.16 3.64
N ASN A 153 -7.95 8.31 3.60
CA ASN A 153 -8.01 7.01 2.97
C ASN A 153 -9.08 6.11 3.60
N ILE A 154 -9.12 6.04 4.93
CA ILE A 154 -10.14 5.26 5.67
C ILE A 154 -11.55 5.74 5.36
N ARG A 155 -11.77 7.07 5.37
CA ARG A 155 -13.08 7.64 5.04
C ARG A 155 -13.48 7.34 3.60
N PHE A 156 -12.54 7.49 2.67
CA PHE A 156 -12.75 7.16 1.26
C PHE A 156 -13.12 5.70 1.09
N MET A 157 -12.36 4.78 1.67
CA MET A 157 -12.57 3.33 1.55
C MET A 157 -13.92 2.90 2.13
N LYS A 158 -14.31 3.42 3.30
CA LYS A 158 -15.62 3.16 3.90
C LYS A 158 -16.79 3.67 3.05
N HIS A 159 -16.61 4.79 2.37
CA HIS A 159 -17.62 5.33 1.48
C HIS A 159 -17.70 4.54 0.17
N TYR A 160 -16.54 4.13 -0.36
CA TYR A 160 -16.45 3.49 -1.67
C TYR A 160 -16.74 1.98 -1.63
N PHE A 161 -16.34 1.30 -0.54
CA PHE A 161 -16.67 -0.10 -0.23
C PHE A 161 -17.37 -0.17 1.13
N PRO A 162 -18.69 0.01 1.21
CA PRO A 162 -19.41 0.07 2.50
C PRO A 162 -19.22 -1.16 3.40
N GLN A 163 -18.97 -2.33 2.79
CA GLN A 163 -18.73 -3.61 3.50
C GLN A 163 -17.34 -3.74 4.12
N ILE A 164 -16.43 -2.77 3.88
CA ILE A 164 -15.03 -2.89 4.30
C ILE A 164 -14.89 -2.90 5.82
N ARG A 165 -14.13 -3.84 6.35
CA ARG A 165 -13.68 -3.82 7.74
C ARG A 165 -12.39 -3.00 7.84
N VAL A 166 -12.27 -2.19 8.89
CA VAL A 166 -11.06 -1.36 9.11
C VAL A 166 -10.37 -1.84 10.37
N HIS A 167 -9.10 -2.17 10.27
CA HIS A 167 -8.32 -2.72 11.37
C HIS A 167 -7.03 -1.92 11.57
N GLY A 168 -6.91 -1.29 12.75
CA GLY A 168 -5.69 -0.59 13.16
C GLY A 168 -4.76 -1.53 13.92
N ILE A 169 -3.52 -1.65 13.47
CA ILE A 169 -2.50 -2.47 14.12
C ILE A 169 -1.78 -1.61 15.17
N PRO A 170 -1.90 -1.96 16.46
CA PRO A 170 -1.32 -1.14 17.54
C PRO A 170 0.20 -1.02 17.41
N LYS A 171 0.74 0.15 17.74
CA LYS A 171 2.18 0.44 17.81
C LYS A 171 2.94 0.16 16.51
N MET A 172 2.28 0.22 15.36
CA MET A 172 2.90 0.04 14.04
C MET A 172 2.86 1.33 13.25
N ALA A 173 3.95 1.62 12.55
CA ALA A 173 4.05 2.63 11.52
C ALA A 173 3.63 2.06 10.15
N HIS A 174 3.75 2.88 9.10
CA HIS A 174 3.44 2.49 7.74
C HIS A 174 4.31 1.32 7.26
N ALA A 175 3.69 0.25 6.80
CA ALA A 175 4.34 -0.97 6.28
C ALA A 175 5.24 -1.72 7.27
N GLU A 176 5.38 -1.27 8.53
CA GLU A 176 6.25 -1.90 9.53
C GLU A 176 5.85 -3.35 9.79
N LEU A 177 4.56 -3.63 9.87
CA LEU A 177 4.06 -4.99 10.10
C LEU A 177 4.63 -5.99 9.09
N VAL A 178 4.50 -5.70 7.80
CA VAL A 178 4.93 -6.63 6.75
C VAL A 178 6.44 -6.63 6.53
N LEU A 179 7.12 -5.53 6.84
CA LEU A 179 8.57 -5.43 6.62
C LEU A 179 9.40 -6.00 7.77
N VAL A 180 8.89 -5.93 9.00
CA VAL A 180 9.69 -6.16 10.20
C VAL A 180 9.14 -7.30 11.06
N HIS A 181 7.84 -7.55 11.00
CA HIS A 181 7.16 -8.51 11.88
C HIS A 181 6.39 -9.58 11.09
N PRO A 182 7.08 -10.43 10.29
CA PRO A 182 6.42 -11.39 9.40
C PRO A 182 5.53 -12.39 10.18
N GLU A 183 5.94 -12.86 11.33
CA GLU A 183 5.15 -13.79 12.15
C GLU A 183 3.85 -13.15 12.65
N LEU A 184 3.90 -11.86 13.02
CA LEU A 184 2.71 -11.12 13.42
C LEU A 184 1.82 -10.82 12.23
N PHE A 185 2.41 -10.52 11.07
CA PHE A 185 1.67 -10.38 9.82
C PHE A 185 0.91 -11.67 9.49
N ASP A 186 1.58 -12.81 9.53
CA ASP A 186 0.98 -14.12 9.26
C ASP A 186 -0.18 -14.39 10.22
N HIS A 187 -0.01 -14.11 11.51
CA HIS A 187 -1.08 -14.28 12.51
C HIS A 187 -2.35 -13.46 12.15
N TYR A 188 -2.19 -12.17 11.79
CA TYR A 188 -3.34 -11.34 11.38
C TYR A 188 -3.93 -11.79 10.05
N ALA A 189 -3.08 -12.16 9.09
CA ALA A 189 -3.50 -12.62 7.78
C ALA A 189 -4.29 -13.94 7.89
N GLU A 190 -3.78 -14.93 8.60
CA GLU A 190 -4.46 -16.19 8.83
C GLU A 190 -5.83 -15.99 9.47
N LYS A 191 -5.91 -15.16 10.53
CA LYS A 191 -7.18 -14.88 11.20
C LYS A 191 -8.22 -14.29 10.24
N PHE A 192 -7.81 -13.47 9.29
CA PHE A 192 -8.70 -12.89 8.29
C PHE A 192 -9.01 -13.87 7.15
N LEU A 193 -8.04 -14.73 6.77
CA LEU A 193 -8.17 -15.65 5.65
C LEU A 193 -8.90 -16.95 6.01
N LYS A 194 -8.97 -17.33 7.29
CA LYS A 194 -9.76 -18.51 7.72
C LYS A 194 -11.25 -18.30 7.42
N PRO A 195 -11.96 -19.37 6.98
CA PRO A 195 -13.41 -19.34 6.92
C PRO A 195 -14.00 -18.93 8.29
N GLU A 196 -15.05 -18.14 8.28
CA GLU A 196 -15.88 -17.98 9.48
C GLU A 196 -16.62 -19.29 9.70
N GLU A 197 -16.38 -19.95 10.84
CA GLU A 197 -17.12 -21.14 11.28
C GLU A 197 -18.60 -20.83 11.52
#